data_958c5cc543b6cbb3104c388835998012
#
_entry.id   958c5cc543b6cbb3104c388835998012
#
_cell.length_a   1.000
_cell.length_b   1.000
_cell.length_c   1.000
_cell.angle_alpha   90.00
_cell.angle_beta   90.00
_cell.angle_gamma   90.00
#
_symmetry.space_group_name_H-M   'P 1'
#
loop_
_entity.id
_entity.type
_entity.pdbx_description
1 polymer ?
#
loop_
_entity_poly.entity_id
_entity_poly.type
_entity_poly.pdbx_seq_one_letter_code
_entity_poly.pdbx_strand_id
1 'polypeptide(L)'
;MTARRIALVMAGAFVVYAVLVAWRGWDFIATGEPVAVGLGIAVLMLPALAGWLVWREVRFGFRMQELAGRIDAVDERPLEERIAAAQADPQDWLSWYWAGVGYLDAGDKKQARAALDHAWDVRDAG
;
A
#
# COMPACT_ATOMS: atom_id res chain seq x y z
N MET A 1 -8.34 -18.80 15.41
CA MET A 1 -7.53 -18.54 14.20
C MET A 1 -6.73 -17.27 14.41
N THR A 2 -5.48 -17.26 14.08
CA THR A 2 -4.68 -16.02 14.10
C THR A 2 -5.04 -15.15 12.90
N ALA A 3 -4.99 -13.82 13.07
CA ALA A 3 -5.29 -12.85 12.00
C ALA A 3 -4.48 -13.14 10.70
N ARG A 4 -3.26 -13.62 10.85
CA ARG A 4 -2.40 -14.03 9.74
C ARG A 4 -3.00 -15.18 8.90
N ARG A 5 -3.60 -16.17 9.56
CA ARG A 5 -4.23 -17.30 8.86
C ARG A 5 -5.48 -16.87 8.10
N ILE A 6 -6.26 -15.99 8.69
CA ILE A 6 -7.46 -15.42 8.03
C ILE A 6 -7.02 -14.63 6.78
N ALA A 7 -6.01 -13.79 6.91
CA ALA A 7 -5.48 -13.02 5.78
C ALA A 7 -4.95 -13.92 4.65
N LEU A 8 -4.25 -15.01 4.98
CA LEU A 8 -3.74 -15.97 3.99
C LEU A 8 -4.89 -16.72 3.29
N VAL A 9 -5.92 -17.13 4.03
CA VAL A 9 -7.10 -17.79 3.45
C VAL A 9 -7.85 -16.85 2.52
N MET A 10 -8.04 -15.60 2.93
CA MET A 10 -8.69 -14.58 2.09
C MET A 10 -7.86 -14.27 0.83
N ALA A 11 -6.56 -14.13 0.98
CA ALA A 11 -5.66 -13.94 -0.16
C ALA A 11 -5.70 -15.12 -1.12
N GLY A 12 -5.68 -16.34 -0.61
CA GLY A 12 -5.83 -17.56 -1.42
C GLY A 12 -7.16 -17.63 -2.15
N ALA A 13 -8.26 -17.32 -1.47
CA ALA A 13 -9.59 -17.27 -2.07
C ALA A 13 -9.67 -16.19 -3.18
N PHE A 14 -9.06 -15.03 -2.95
CA PHE A 14 -8.98 -13.97 -3.95
C PHE A 14 -8.20 -14.42 -5.19
N VAL A 15 -7.06 -15.09 -5.02
CA VAL A 15 -6.26 -15.62 -6.14
C VAL A 15 -7.04 -16.63 -6.95
N VAL A 16 -7.71 -17.57 -6.30
CA VAL A 16 -8.57 -18.58 -6.97
C VAL A 16 -9.68 -17.89 -7.75
N TYR A 17 -10.37 -16.94 -7.13
CA TYR A 17 -11.40 -16.14 -7.80
C TYR A 17 -10.86 -15.38 -9.01
N ALA A 18 -9.72 -14.71 -8.86
CA ALA A 18 -9.08 -13.97 -9.95
C ALA A 18 -8.71 -14.87 -11.13
N VAL A 19 -8.21 -16.08 -10.87
CA VAL A 19 -7.89 -17.08 -11.91
C VAL A 19 -9.15 -17.53 -12.64
N LEU A 20 -10.24 -17.84 -11.90
CA LEU A 20 -11.51 -18.25 -12.51
C LEU A 20 -12.11 -17.13 -13.38
N VAL A 21 -12.07 -15.90 -12.89
CA VAL A 21 -12.54 -14.72 -13.64
C VAL A 21 -11.68 -14.47 -14.88
N ALA A 22 -10.37 -14.61 -14.75
CA ALA A 22 -9.44 -14.47 -15.87
C ALA A 22 -9.70 -15.54 -16.95
N TRP A 23 -9.91 -16.79 -16.54
CA TRP A 23 -10.26 -17.86 -17.47
C TRP A 23 -11.57 -17.55 -18.19
N ARG A 24 -12.59 -17.13 -17.46
CA ARG A 24 -13.88 -16.78 -18.05
C ARG A 24 -13.78 -15.60 -19.02
N GLY A 25 -12.99 -14.58 -18.66
CA GLY A 25 -12.71 -13.45 -19.55
C GLY A 25 -12.01 -13.88 -20.83
N TRP A 26 -11.07 -14.83 -20.73
CA TRP A 26 -10.40 -15.39 -21.91
C TRP A 26 -11.36 -16.13 -22.85
N ASP A 27 -12.30 -16.91 -22.30
CA ASP A 27 -13.33 -17.57 -23.11
C ASP A 27 -14.17 -16.57 -23.93
N PHE A 28 -14.51 -15.42 -23.36
CA PHE A 28 -15.19 -14.33 -24.07
C PHE A 28 -14.34 -13.74 -25.19
N ILE A 29 -13.06 -13.53 -24.96
CA ILE A 29 -12.13 -13.03 -25.98
C ILE A 29 -11.97 -14.05 -27.11
N ALA A 30 -11.91 -15.33 -26.78
CA ALA A 30 -11.74 -16.42 -27.74
C ALA A 30 -12.93 -16.59 -28.69
N THR A 31 -14.13 -16.10 -28.34
CA THR A 31 -15.30 -16.14 -29.23
C THR A 31 -15.15 -15.28 -30.49
N GLY A 32 -14.30 -14.25 -30.46
CA GLY A 32 -14.05 -13.35 -31.57
C GLY A 32 -15.15 -12.31 -31.84
N GLU A 33 -16.27 -12.36 -31.12
CA GLU A 33 -17.32 -11.34 -31.24
C GLU A 33 -16.87 -10.02 -30.58
N PRO A 34 -17.03 -8.86 -31.28
CA PRO A 34 -16.53 -7.58 -30.77
C PRO A 34 -17.09 -7.20 -29.39
N VAL A 35 -18.36 -7.47 -29.12
CA VAL A 35 -19.01 -7.19 -27.84
C VAL A 35 -18.48 -8.13 -26.75
N ALA A 36 -18.36 -9.42 -27.05
CA ALA A 36 -17.82 -10.41 -26.13
C ALA A 36 -16.34 -10.17 -25.80
N VAL A 37 -15.53 -9.78 -26.79
CA VAL A 37 -14.12 -9.40 -26.62
C VAL A 37 -14.01 -8.17 -25.70
N GLY A 38 -14.80 -7.13 -25.94
CA GLY A 38 -14.81 -5.94 -25.08
C GLY A 38 -15.21 -6.25 -23.65
N LEU A 39 -16.20 -7.09 -23.44
CA LEU A 39 -16.63 -7.54 -22.12
C LEU A 39 -15.55 -8.37 -21.42
N GLY A 40 -14.90 -9.27 -22.14
CA GLY A 40 -13.80 -10.09 -21.62
C GLY A 40 -12.61 -9.25 -21.16
N ILE A 41 -12.23 -8.23 -21.93
CA ILE A 41 -11.17 -7.27 -21.55
C ILE A 41 -11.58 -6.51 -20.29
N ALA A 42 -12.79 -5.99 -20.20
CA ALA A 42 -13.30 -5.28 -19.03
C ALA A 42 -13.26 -6.16 -17.77
N VAL A 43 -13.68 -7.42 -17.89
CA VAL A 43 -13.65 -8.39 -16.78
C VAL A 43 -12.23 -8.70 -16.34
N LEU A 44 -11.27 -8.81 -17.26
CA LEU A 44 -9.85 -9.03 -16.95
C LEU A 44 -9.18 -7.81 -16.30
N MET A 45 -9.62 -6.60 -16.63
CA MET A 45 -9.07 -5.38 -16.04
C MET A 45 -9.38 -5.25 -14.54
N LEU A 46 -10.54 -5.75 -14.09
CA LEU A 46 -10.94 -5.65 -12.69
C LEU A 46 -9.97 -6.37 -11.72
N PRO A 47 -9.64 -7.67 -11.91
CA PRO A 47 -8.68 -8.33 -11.03
C PRO A 47 -7.25 -7.79 -11.20
N ALA A 48 -6.88 -7.32 -12.39
CA ALA A 48 -5.58 -6.69 -12.61
C ALA A 48 -5.44 -5.38 -11.81
N LEU A 49 -6.47 -4.53 -11.86
CA LEU A 49 -6.50 -3.28 -11.09
C LEU A 49 -6.53 -3.53 -9.58
N ALA A 50 -7.37 -4.47 -9.14
CA ALA A 50 -7.45 -4.86 -7.74
C ALA A 50 -6.10 -5.43 -7.24
N GLY A 51 -5.45 -6.28 -8.01
CA GLY A 51 -4.13 -6.82 -7.70
C GLY A 51 -3.06 -5.74 -7.61
N TRP A 52 -3.08 -4.77 -8.52
CA TRP A 52 -2.16 -3.63 -8.47
C TRP A 52 -2.36 -2.77 -7.22
N LEU A 53 -3.61 -2.49 -6.84
CA LEU A 53 -3.93 -1.74 -5.62
C LEU A 53 -3.44 -2.47 -4.37
N VAL A 54 -3.73 -3.77 -4.27
CA VAL A 54 -3.28 -4.61 -3.14
C VAL A 54 -1.76 -4.65 -3.09
N TRP A 55 -1.08 -4.84 -4.22
CA TRP A 55 0.38 -4.83 -4.29
C TRP A 55 0.97 -3.50 -3.78
N ARG A 56 0.37 -2.40 -4.17
CA ARG A 56 0.80 -1.06 -3.71
C ARG A 56 0.68 -0.93 -2.18
N GLU A 57 -0.44 -1.38 -1.60
CA GLU A 57 -0.65 -1.32 -0.15
C GLU A 57 0.30 -2.26 0.62
N VAL A 58 0.48 -3.47 0.13
CA VAL A 58 1.39 -4.45 0.74
C VAL A 58 2.83 -3.93 0.72
N ARG A 59 3.26 -3.38 -0.40
CA ARG A 59 4.60 -2.79 -0.52
C ARG A 59 4.82 -1.63 0.46
N PHE A 60 3.82 -0.76 0.61
CA PHE A 60 3.86 0.31 1.59
C PHE A 60 3.96 -0.23 3.02
N GLY A 61 3.16 -1.23 3.36
CA GLY A 61 3.19 -1.87 4.67
C GLY A 61 4.55 -2.48 5.02
N PHE A 62 5.21 -3.14 4.09
CA PHE A 62 6.55 -3.69 4.30
C PHE A 62 7.59 -2.61 4.56
N ARG A 63 7.54 -1.51 3.81
CA ARG A 63 8.44 -0.36 4.04
C ARG A 63 8.26 0.23 5.43
N MET A 64 7.02 0.37 5.87
CA MET A 64 6.73 0.92 7.19
C MET A 64 7.18 -0.01 8.32
N GLN A 65 7.03 -1.31 8.18
CA GLN A 65 7.55 -2.29 9.15
C GLN A 65 9.07 -2.23 9.28
N GLU A 66 9.77 -2.07 8.18
CA GLU A 66 11.22 -1.95 8.18
C GLU A 66 11.68 -0.66 8.87
N LEU A 67 11.01 0.46 8.61
CA LEU A 67 11.29 1.73 9.30
C LEU A 67 11.00 1.62 10.80
N ALA A 68 9.86 1.03 11.18
CA ALA A 68 9.46 0.86 12.57
C ALA A 68 10.44 -0.01 13.36
N GLY A 69 11.02 -1.03 12.73
CA GLY A 69 12.01 -1.92 13.36
C GLY A 69 13.33 -1.26 13.73
N ARG A 70 13.58 -0.03 13.27
CA ARG A 70 14.80 0.73 13.55
C ARG A 70 14.60 1.85 14.57
N ILE A 71 13.44 1.89 15.21
CA ILE A 71 13.07 2.95 16.15
C ILE A 71 13.20 2.42 17.57
N ASP A 72 14.09 3.03 18.35
CA ASP A 72 14.35 2.65 19.74
C ASP A 72 13.48 3.40 20.75
N ALA A 73 12.94 4.55 20.37
CA ALA A 73 12.15 5.41 21.27
C ALA A 73 10.96 6.03 20.55
N VAL A 74 9.84 6.15 21.27
CA VAL A 74 8.63 6.80 20.76
C VAL A 74 8.74 8.32 20.90
N ASP A 75 8.40 9.05 19.85
CA ASP A 75 8.30 10.50 19.86
C ASP A 75 6.89 10.90 20.30
N GLU A 76 6.76 11.44 21.50
CA GLU A 76 5.49 11.88 22.09
C GLU A 76 5.16 13.35 21.85
N ARG A 77 6.00 14.07 21.09
CA ARG A 77 5.76 15.49 20.77
C ARG A 77 4.46 15.69 19.98
N PRO A 78 3.81 16.85 20.10
CA PRO A 78 2.66 17.20 19.26
C PRO A 78 3.00 17.17 17.77
N LEU A 79 1.99 16.96 16.92
CA LEU A 79 2.16 16.90 15.47
C LEU A 79 2.89 18.13 14.90
N GLU A 80 2.54 19.34 15.37
CA GLU A 80 3.17 20.58 14.92
C GLU A 80 4.68 20.61 15.15
N GLU A 81 5.14 20.13 16.31
CA GLU A 81 6.57 20.04 16.63
C GLU A 81 7.28 18.98 15.81
N ARG A 82 6.60 17.85 15.52
CA ARG A 82 7.14 16.80 14.65
C ARG A 82 7.31 17.29 13.21
N ILE A 83 6.35 18.04 12.70
CA ILE A 83 6.42 18.67 11.37
C ILE A 83 7.57 19.69 11.32
N ALA A 84 7.68 20.54 12.33
CA ALA A 84 8.75 21.53 12.42
C ALA A 84 10.14 20.87 12.45
N ALA A 85 10.31 19.77 13.18
CA ALA A 85 11.54 19.01 13.23
C ALA A 85 11.91 18.42 11.86
N ALA A 86 10.93 17.87 11.13
CA ALA A 86 11.13 17.34 9.79
C ALA A 86 11.54 18.42 8.77
N GLN A 87 10.95 19.60 8.88
CA GLN A 87 11.29 20.75 8.02
C GLN A 87 12.65 21.36 8.36
N ALA A 88 13.06 21.32 9.65
CA ALA A 88 14.35 21.84 10.11
C ALA A 88 15.53 20.99 9.61
N ASP A 89 15.35 19.67 9.52
CA ASP A 89 16.34 18.74 8.98
C ASP A 89 15.67 17.76 8.00
N PRO A 90 15.52 18.16 6.72
CA PRO A 90 14.86 17.33 5.70
C PRO A 90 15.62 16.03 5.37
N GLN A 91 16.86 15.89 5.79
CA GLN A 91 17.68 14.68 5.57
C GLN A 91 17.54 13.66 6.70
N ASP A 92 16.89 14.00 7.79
CA ASP A 92 16.62 13.08 8.89
C ASP A 92 15.32 12.31 8.65
N TRP A 93 15.45 11.06 8.18
CA TRP A 93 14.31 10.19 7.91
C TRP A 93 13.43 9.94 9.13
N LEU A 94 14.03 9.92 10.33
CA LEU A 94 13.31 9.67 11.59
C LEU A 94 12.31 10.79 11.90
N SER A 95 12.69 12.05 11.68
CA SER A 95 11.79 13.19 11.83
C SER A 95 10.60 13.11 10.88
N TRP A 96 10.81 12.73 9.64
CA TRP A 96 9.73 12.50 8.66
C TRP A 96 8.83 11.32 9.04
N TYR A 97 9.41 10.24 9.57
CA TYR A 97 8.64 9.10 10.06
C TYR A 97 7.67 9.52 11.18
N TRP A 98 8.15 10.24 12.19
CA TRP A 98 7.31 10.69 13.29
C TRP A 98 6.28 11.74 12.89
N ALA A 99 6.59 12.60 11.93
CA ALA A 99 5.61 13.49 11.33
C ALA A 99 4.49 12.68 10.64
N GLY A 100 4.83 11.64 9.90
CA GLY A 100 3.87 10.74 9.28
C GLY A 100 2.98 10.01 10.27
N VAL A 101 3.53 9.49 11.36
CA VAL A 101 2.76 8.86 12.44
C VAL A 101 1.81 9.88 13.10
N GLY A 102 2.27 11.11 13.33
CA GLY A 102 1.43 12.18 13.84
C GLY A 102 0.25 12.53 12.93
N TYR A 103 0.46 12.56 11.62
CA TYR A 103 -0.62 12.73 10.65
C TYR A 103 -1.63 11.57 10.67
N LEU A 104 -1.19 10.32 10.85
CA LEU A 104 -2.07 9.17 11.01
C LEU A 104 -2.95 9.30 12.25
N ASP A 105 -2.38 9.70 13.39
CA ASP A 105 -3.10 9.92 14.63
C ASP A 105 -4.14 11.06 14.50
N ALA A 106 -3.84 12.06 13.68
CA ALA A 106 -4.76 13.15 13.36
C ALA A 106 -5.82 12.80 12.30
N GLY A 107 -5.74 11.60 11.70
CA GLY A 107 -6.68 11.14 10.67
C GLY A 107 -6.38 11.61 9.25
N ASP A 108 -5.26 12.29 9.01
CA ASP A 108 -4.83 12.77 7.69
C ASP A 108 -3.95 11.72 6.98
N LYS A 109 -4.60 10.75 6.36
CA LYS A 109 -3.92 9.64 5.68
C LYS A 109 -3.08 10.06 4.47
N LYS A 110 -3.49 11.11 3.76
CA LYS A 110 -2.78 11.61 2.58
C LYS A 110 -1.42 12.20 2.95
N GLN A 111 -1.39 13.09 3.94
CA GLN A 111 -0.15 13.68 4.44
C GLN A 111 0.73 12.66 5.16
N ALA A 112 0.12 11.73 5.90
CA ALA A 112 0.83 10.64 6.55
C ALA A 112 1.59 9.80 5.53
N ARG A 113 0.94 9.38 4.45
CA ARG A 113 1.58 8.59 3.38
C ARG A 113 2.73 9.37 2.72
N ALA A 114 2.52 10.64 2.39
CA ALA A 114 3.54 11.49 1.79
C ALA A 114 4.78 11.62 2.70
N ALA A 115 4.60 11.86 3.99
CA ALA A 115 5.69 11.97 4.96
C ALA A 115 6.43 10.65 5.15
N LEU A 116 5.72 9.52 5.23
CA LEU A 116 6.30 8.19 5.39
C LEU A 116 7.08 7.73 4.14
N ASP A 117 6.55 8.00 2.95
CA ASP A 117 7.26 7.74 1.69
C ASP A 117 8.53 8.59 1.58
N HIS A 118 8.47 9.85 1.98
CA HIS A 118 9.64 10.72 2.03
C HIS A 118 10.70 10.23 3.03
N ALA A 119 10.28 9.76 4.19
CA ALA A 119 11.18 9.14 5.16
C ALA A 119 11.91 7.92 4.58
N TRP A 120 11.20 7.09 3.84
CA TRP A 120 11.79 5.95 3.13
C TRP A 120 12.81 6.39 2.09
N ASP A 121 12.48 7.35 1.24
CA ASP A 121 13.34 7.84 0.17
C ASP A 121 14.62 8.48 0.71
N VAL A 122 14.51 9.27 1.77
CA VAL A 122 15.68 9.90 2.44
C VAL A 122 16.60 8.84 3.05
N ARG A 123 16.02 7.82 3.69
CA ARG A 123 16.82 6.72 4.26
C ARG A 123 17.54 5.93 3.19
N ASP A 124 16.87 5.64 2.09
CA ASP A 124 17.41 4.81 0.99
C ASP A 124 18.50 5.56 0.21
N ALA A 125 18.42 6.89 0.15
CA ALA A 125 19.42 7.75 -0.47
C ALA A 125 20.69 7.96 0.38
N GLY A 126 20.60 7.71 1.67
CA GLY A 126 21.72 7.80 2.63
C GLY A 126 22.35 6.46 2.93
#